data_4bfebbbcdcaa6db74eb45f8f05e6b574
#
_entry.id   4bfebbbcdcaa6db74eb45f8f05e6b574
#
_cell.length_a   1.000
_cell.length_b   1.000
_cell.length_c   1.000
_cell.angle_alpha   90.00
_cell.angle_beta   90.00
_cell.angle_gamma   90.00
#
_symmetry.space_group_name_H-M   'P 1'
#
loop_
_entity.id
_entity.type
_entity.pdbx_description
1 polymer ?
#
loop_
_entity_poly.entity_id
_entity_poly.type
_entity_poly.pdbx_seq_one_letter_code
_entity_poly.pdbx_strand_id
1 'polypeptide(L)'
;MNYKDKYIKYKTKYLQLKNIDINNQIGGGKKKLIKTNDNMKLIPKKSISKHFIKLDFPDIRVSQCEYREGPVGLTFIHCDTGLKVHKEIRGGWPGYIDCLSTNEKQIINGINIAGGSLLGLESTTGLTAEALKSSNYEEWAGYNGAIIYSGNLQDNKIYPDKDLGRFAFNQSDNKLYSGQVGAGLAASHGQGWSYKNIDGIKVLALVVNNALGIVYKDNKPIHNPFDAKEYFLHKIKIGKNTTIIVVLINLYLDNDDLKQMNQQLNVSIGESIRPFNTLTDGDIFYTCSTMKLKRNLTMHERIKLYDECSKVLKDAILNTVLDKSLFN
;
A
#
# COMPACT_ATOMS: atom_id res chain seq x y z
N MET A 1 -4.31 40.73 30.70
CA MET A 1 -5.27 40.48 29.61
C MET A 1 -6.24 39.43 30.13
N ASN A 2 -7.50 39.77 30.33
CA ASN A 2 -8.49 38.85 30.88
C ASN A 2 -8.94 37.84 29.79
N TYR A 3 -9.70 36.82 30.20
CA TYR A 3 -10.14 35.72 29.31
C TYR A 3 -11.02 36.24 28.15
N LYS A 4 -11.81 37.26 28.40
CA LYS A 4 -12.70 37.91 27.43
C LYS A 4 -11.92 38.61 26.33
N ASP A 5 -10.82 39.30 26.67
CA ASP A 5 -9.96 39.99 25.68
C ASP A 5 -9.20 39.01 24.80
N LYS A 6 -8.75 37.84 25.37
CA LYS A 6 -8.15 36.76 24.59
C LYS A 6 -9.17 36.16 23.62
N TYR A 7 -10.40 35.87 24.08
CA TYR A 7 -11.47 35.32 23.23
C TYR A 7 -11.81 36.26 22.07
N ILE A 8 -11.98 37.55 22.33
CA ILE A 8 -12.26 38.54 21.29
C ILE A 8 -11.11 38.61 20.27
N LYS A 9 -9.87 38.65 20.75
CA LYS A 9 -8.68 38.66 19.86
C LYS A 9 -8.62 37.40 18.93
N TYR A 10 -8.88 36.21 19.47
CA TYR A 10 -8.90 34.99 18.66
C TYR A 10 -10.09 34.95 17.71
N LYS A 11 -11.27 35.40 18.14
CA LYS A 11 -12.47 35.48 17.32
C LYS A 11 -12.30 36.46 16.16
N THR A 12 -11.70 37.62 16.41
CA THR A 12 -11.40 38.63 15.36
C THR A 12 -10.40 38.06 14.35
N LYS A 13 -9.34 37.42 14.82
CA LYS A 13 -8.35 36.78 13.95
C LYS A 13 -8.96 35.63 13.12
N TYR A 14 -9.85 34.85 13.70
CA TYR A 14 -10.58 33.79 13.00
C TYR A 14 -11.50 34.35 11.91
N LEU A 15 -12.25 35.41 12.22
CA LEU A 15 -13.11 36.09 11.25
C LEU A 15 -12.34 36.77 10.14
N GLN A 16 -11.16 37.34 10.44
CA GLN A 16 -10.26 37.90 9.41
C GLN A 16 -9.73 36.80 8.48
N LEU A 17 -9.32 35.63 9.01
CA LEU A 17 -8.89 34.48 8.20
C LEU A 17 -10.05 33.95 7.35
N LYS A 18 -11.27 33.90 7.90
CA LYS A 18 -12.47 33.48 7.16
C LYS A 18 -12.85 34.45 6.04
N ASN A 19 -12.70 35.76 6.30
CA ASN A 19 -12.95 36.80 5.29
C ASN A 19 -11.88 36.80 4.19
N ILE A 20 -10.62 36.46 4.51
CA ILE A 20 -9.56 36.27 3.50
C ILE A 20 -9.94 35.09 2.59
N ASP A 21 -10.44 33.98 3.15
CA ASP A 21 -10.92 32.84 2.36
C ASP A 21 -12.14 33.20 1.48
N ILE A 22 -13.09 34.02 2.01
CA ILE A 22 -14.25 34.50 1.25
C ILE A 22 -13.82 35.49 0.17
N ASN A 23 -12.89 36.41 0.44
CA ASN A 23 -12.37 37.38 -0.54
C ASN A 23 -11.53 36.68 -1.63
N ASN A 24 -10.80 35.63 -1.31
CA ASN A 24 -10.14 34.79 -2.32
C ASN A 24 -11.16 33.95 -3.16
N GLN A 25 -12.39 33.75 -2.67
CA GLN A 25 -13.48 33.13 -3.43
C GLN A 25 -14.23 34.13 -4.31
N ILE A 26 -14.18 35.44 -3.99
CA ILE A 26 -14.90 36.51 -4.73
C ILE A 26 -14.00 37.21 -5.76
N GLY A 27 -12.68 37.13 -5.61
CA GLY A 27 -11.73 37.57 -6.64
C GLY A 27 -11.82 36.69 -7.87
N GLY A 28 -12.26 37.25 -9.00
CA GLY A 28 -12.55 36.57 -10.27
C GLY A 28 -11.37 35.95 -11.01
N GLY A 29 -10.44 35.30 -10.30
CA GLY A 29 -9.50 34.35 -10.87
C GLY A 29 -10.26 33.10 -11.29
N LYS A 30 -10.14 32.67 -12.54
CA LYS A 30 -10.66 31.39 -13.03
C LYS A 30 -10.30 30.31 -12.02
N LYS A 31 -11.28 29.78 -11.25
CA LYS A 31 -11.05 28.60 -10.40
C LYS A 31 -10.46 27.53 -11.30
N LYS A 32 -9.20 27.12 -11.05
CA LYS A 32 -8.58 26.00 -11.78
C LYS A 32 -9.51 24.81 -11.58
N LEU A 33 -10.08 24.29 -12.66
CA LEU A 33 -10.96 23.12 -12.59
C LEU A 33 -10.18 21.95 -12.01
N ILE A 34 -10.62 21.45 -10.85
CA ILE A 34 -10.00 20.29 -10.24
C ILE A 34 -10.36 19.06 -11.09
N LYS A 35 -9.36 18.34 -11.56
CA LYS A 35 -9.55 17.09 -12.30
C LYS A 35 -10.07 16.01 -11.36
N THR A 36 -11.13 15.31 -11.78
CA THR A 36 -11.79 14.20 -11.06
C THR A 36 -12.12 13.08 -12.02
N ASN A 37 -12.50 11.91 -11.49
CA ASN A 37 -13.00 10.80 -12.33
C ASN A 37 -14.23 11.20 -13.15
N ASP A 38 -15.07 12.13 -12.64
CA ASP A 38 -16.32 12.53 -13.31
C ASP A 38 -16.10 13.51 -14.48
N ASN A 39 -15.04 14.31 -14.45
CA ASN A 39 -14.81 15.37 -15.44
C ASN A 39 -13.64 15.11 -16.39
N MET A 40 -12.97 13.96 -16.25
CA MET A 40 -11.87 13.54 -17.11
C MET A 40 -12.21 12.26 -17.85
N LYS A 41 -11.75 12.15 -19.09
CA LYS A 41 -11.72 10.87 -19.80
C LYS A 41 -10.47 10.12 -19.34
N LEU A 42 -10.65 9.16 -18.43
CA LEU A 42 -9.57 8.34 -17.89
C LEU A 42 -9.33 7.13 -18.79
N ILE A 43 -8.07 6.80 -19.02
CA ILE A 43 -7.67 5.65 -19.83
C ILE A 43 -6.80 4.73 -19.00
N PRO A 44 -7.34 3.56 -18.57
CA PRO A 44 -6.57 2.57 -17.84
C PRO A 44 -5.32 2.12 -18.62
N LYS A 45 -4.18 2.07 -17.95
CA LYS A 45 -2.92 1.59 -18.52
C LYS A 45 -2.22 0.63 -17.59
N LYS A 46 -1.51 -0.34 -18.15
CA LYS A 46 -0.58 -1.16 -17.39
C LYS A 46 0.67 -0.33 -17.08
N SER A 47 1.05 -0.31 -15.80
CA SER A 47 2.32 0.28 -15.37
C SER A 47 3.46 -0.68 -15.70
N ILE A 48 4.57 -0.14 -16.18
CA ILE A 48 5.79 -0.89 -16.47
C ILE A 48 7.01 -0.14 -15.94
N SER A 49 8.02 -0.87 -15.51
CA SER A 49 9.32 -0.35 -15.10
C SER A 49 10.44 -1.23 -15.67
N LYS A 50 11.66 -0.70 -15.72
CA LYS A 50 12.85 -1.48 -16.07
C LYS A 50 13.20 -2.51 -15.00
N HIS A 51 12.82 -2.24 -13.74
CA HIS A 51 13.08 -3.10 -12.58
C HIS A 51 11.88 -3.98 -12.30
N PHE A 52 11.98 -5.25 -12.63
CA PHE A 52 10.94 -6.23 -12.37
C PHE A 52 11.52 -7.60 -12.06
N ILE A 53 10.73 -8.41 -11.38
CA ILE A 53 10.95 -9.85 -11.24
C ILE A 53 9.84 -10.61 -11.97
N LYS A 54 10.19 -11.73 -12.57
CA LYS A 54 9.24 -12.72 -13.02
C LYS A 54 8.98 -13.67 -11.84
N LEU A 55 7.76 -13.65 -11.33
CA LEU A 55 7.39 -14.44 -10.15
C LEU A 55 7.42 -15.94 -10.47
N ASP A 56 8.04 -16.68 -9.59
CA ASP A 56 8.09 -18.15 -9.62
C ASP A 56 7.14 -18.73 -8.52
N PHE A 57 5.87 -18.29 -8.60
CA PHE A 57 4.77 -18.80 -7.82
C PHE A 57 3.67 -19.23 -8.78
N PRO A 58 3.38 -20.55 -8.93
CA PRO A 58 2.53 -21.06 -10.02
C PRO A 58 1.16 -20.43 -10.13
N ASP A 59 0.48 -20.18 -8.99
CA ASP A 59 -0.90 -19.69 -8.98
C ASP A 59 -1.00 -18.18 -8.69
N ILE A 60 0.14 -17.48 -8.66
CA ILE A 60 0.16 -16.04 -8.39
C ILE A 60 0.26 -15.28 -9.70
N ARG A 61 -0.68 -14.39 -9.90
CA ARG A 61 -0.67 -13.37 -10.94
C ARG A 61 -0.68 -11.99 -10.29
N VAL A 62 -0.01 -11.04 -10.89
CA VAL A 62 0.05 -9.66 -10.41
C VAL A 62 -0.29 -8.71 -11.53
N SER A 63 -0.88 -7.58 -11.20
CA SER A 63 -0.99 -6.44 -12.12
C SER A 63 -0.69 -5.15 -11.40
N GLN A 64 -0.08 -4.24 -12.15
CA GLN A 64 0.09 -2.85 -11.74
C GLN A 64 -0.51 -2.00 -12.83
N CYS A 65 -1.52 -1.23 -12.47
CA CYS A 65 -2.27 -0.42 -13.43
C CYS A 65 -2.47 1.01 -12.91
N GLU A 66 -2.64 1.95 -13.83
CA GLU A 66 -2.63 3.37 -13.51
C GLU A 66 -3.54 4.20 -14.40
N TYR A 67 -3.93 5.35 -13.90
CA TYR A 67 -4.39 6.51 -14.65
C TYR A 67 -3.27 7.55 -14.70
N ARG A 68 -2.73 7.82 -15.89
CA ARG A 68 -1.67 8.83 -16.06
C ARG A 68 -2.19 10.26 -15.96
N GLU A 69 -3.47 10.45 -16.17
CA GLU A 69 -4.18 11.72 -16.07
C GLU A 69 -4.14 12.32 -14.65
N GLY A 70 -4.07 11.43 -13.64
CA GLY A 70 -3.88 11.82 -12.25
C GLY A 70 -2.94 10.84 -11.59
N PRO A 71 -1.60 10.86 -11.84
CA PRO A 71 -0.65 9.77 -11.64
C PRO A 71 -0.94 8.95 -10.36
N VAL A 72 -1.87 8.03 -10.48
CA VAL A 72 -2.42 7.20 -9.42
C VAL A 72 -2.71 5.82 -9.98
N GLY A 73 -2.51 4.78 -9.19
CA GLY A 73 -2.70 3.42 -9.67
C GLY A 73 -2.97 2.43 -8.55
N LEU A 74 -3.03 1.17 -8.92
CA LEU A 74 -3.19 0.04 -8.03
C LEU A 74 -2.18 -1.06 -8.34
N THR A 75 -1.87 -1.85 -7.32
CA THR A 75 -1.10 -3.10 -7.40
C THR A 75 -1.96 -4.23 -6.87
N PHE A 76 -2.26 -5.19 -7.72
CA PHE A 76 -3.13 -6.31 -7.41
C PHE A 76 -2.35 -7.61 -7.45
N ILE A 77 -2.49 -8.41 -6.39
CA ILE A 77 -1.98 -9.77 -6.27
C ILE A 77 -3.17 -10.70 -6.28
N HIS A 78 -3.22 -11.62 -7.24
CA HIS A 78 -4.27 -12.63 -7.38
C HIS A 78 -3.69 -14.02 -7.21
N CYS A 79 -4.46 -14.88 -6.56
CA CYS A 79 -4.17 -16.31 -6.44
C CYS A 79 -5.37 -17.14 -6.86
N ASP A 80 -5.23 -17.89 -7.94
CA ASP A 80 -6.32 -18.70 -8.50
C ASP A 80 -6.85 -19.74 -7.50
N THR A 81 -5.97 -20.32 -6.67
CA THR A 81 -6.32 -21.36 -5.69
C THR A 81 -6.56 -20.85 -4.28
N GLY A 82 -6.47 -19.54 -4.10
CA GLY A 82 -6.62 -18.88 -2.81
C GLY A 82 -5.34 -18.77 -1.99
N LEU A 83 -5.31 -17.74 -1.14
CA LEU A 83 -4.25 -17.44 -0.18
C LEU A 83 -4.79 -17.61 1.23
N LYS A 84 -4.10 -18.36 2.06
CA LYS A 84 -4.32 -18.30 3.51
C LYS A 84 -3.62 -17.08 4.03
N VAL A 85 -4.33 -16.24 4.81
CA VAL A 85 -3.84 -14.90 5.15
C VAL A 85 -4.02 -14.60 6.63
N HIS A 86 -2.98 -14.08 7.25
CA HIS A 86 -3.07 -13.32 8.50
C HIS A 86 -2.80 -11.84 8.20
N LYS A 87 -3.60 -10.96 8.82
CA LYS A 87 -3.51 -9.52 8.65
C LYS A 87 -3.33 -8.83 10.00
N GLU A 88 -2.39 -7.90 10.09
CA GLU A 88 -2.30 -6.95 11.18
C GLU A 88 -2.49 -5.51 10.71
N ILE A 89 -3.29 -4.76 11.44
CA ILE A 89 -3.53 -3.34 11.25
C ILE A 89 -2.92 -2.64 12.46
N ARG A 90 -1.95 -1.75 12.22
CA ARG A 90 -1.20 -1.13 13.30
C ARG A 90 -1.19 0.39 13.27
N GLY A 91 -1.44 1.00 12.15
CA GLY A 91 -1.55 2.46 12.05
C GLY A 91 -2.85 2.99 12.67
N GLY A 92 -2.89 4.27 13.03
CA GLY A 92 -4.07 4.93 13.62
C GLY A 92 -5.16 5.29 12.60
N TRP A 93 -4.86 5.27 11.28
CA TRP A 93 -5.79 5.68 10.20
C TRP A 93 -5.80 4.70 9.02
N PRO A 94 -6.09 3.41 9.25
CA PRO A 94 -6.14 2.43 8.17
C PRO A 94 -7.37 2.62 7.29
N GLY A 95 -7.18 2.49 5.97
CA GLY A 95 -8.26 2.41 5.00
C GLY A 95 -8.22 1.06 4.28
N TYR A 96 -9.26 0.22 4.45
CA TYR A 96 -9.26 -1.13 3.89
C TYR A 96 -10.67 -1.70 3.69
N ILE A 97 -10.75 -2.71 2.81
CA ILE A 97 -11.86 -3.65 2.69
C ILE A 97 -11.36 -5.01 3.16
N ASP A 98 -12.15 -5.70 3.96
CA ASP A 98 -11.81 -6.97 4.56
C ASP A 98 -12.88 -8.02 4.29
N CYS A 99 -12.54 -9.08 3.59
CA CYS A 99 -13.38 -10.26 3.42
C CYS A 99 -12.98 -11.44 4.33
N LEU A 100 -11.96 -11.24 5.20
CA LEU A 100 -11.52 -12.29 6.14
C LEU A 100 -12.40 -12.38 7.39
N SER A 101 -13.02 -11.27 7.81
CA SER A 101 -13.80 -11.23 9.06
C SER A 101 -14.97 -12.22 9.11
N THR A 102 -15.47 -12.63 7.93
CA THR A 102 -16.57 -13.60 7.80
C THR A 102 -16.11 -14.96 7.27
N ASN A 103 -14.81 -15.14 7.05
CA ASN A 103 -14.25 -16.34 6.44
C ASN A 103 -13.49 -17.16 7.49
N GLU A 104 -14.12 -18.19 8.04
CA GLU A 104 -13.52 -19.08 9.05
C GLU A 104 -12.21 -19.71 8.61
N LYS A 105 -12.04 -19.99 7.29
CA LYS A 105 -10.82 -20.56 6.73
C LYS A 105 -9.70 -19.53 6.55
N GLN A 106 -10.00 -18.24 6.64
CA GLN A 106 -9.08 -17.14 6.37
C GLN A 106 -8.38 -17.26 5.00
N ILE A 107 -9.14 -17.69 4.00
CA ILE A 107 -8.68 -17.83 2.61
C ILE A 107 -9.33 -16.75 1.76
N ILE A 108 -8.52 -16.03 1.00
CA ILE A 108 -8.94 -15.01 0.03
C ILE A 108 -8.27 -15.27 -1.31
N ASN A 109 -8.83 -14.72 -2.40
CA ASN A 109 -8.27 -14.88 -3.74
C ASN A 109 -7.23 -13.80 -4.09
N GLY A 110 -7.03 -12.82 -3.23
CA GLY A 110 -5.97 -11.84 -3.47
C GLY A 110 -6.09 -10.54 -2.67
N ILE A 111 -5.13 -9.66 -2.92
CA ILE A 111 -4.97 -8.38 -2.24
C ILE A 111 -4.83 -7.28 -3.26
N ASN A 112 -5.61 -6.22 -3.12
CA ASN A 112 -5.52 -4.99 -3.88
C ASN A 112 -4.91 -3.88 -3.02
N ILE A 113 -3.84 -3.26 -3.49
CA ILE A 113 -3.27 -2.05 -2.89
C ILE A 113 -3.57 -0.91 -3.86
N ALA A 114 -4.27 0.12 -3.41
CA ALA A 114 -4.70 1.21 -4.29
C ALA A 114 -4.27 2.58 -3.76
N GLY A 115 -3.82 3.46 -4.65
CA GLY A 115 -3.71 4.89 -4.37
C GLY A 115 -5.08 5.55 -4.26
N GLY A 116 -5.12 6.90 -4.21
CA GLY A 116 -6.39 7.64 -4.21
C GLY A 116 -7.08 7.71 -2.85
N SER A 117 -6.38 7.36 -1.76
CA SER A 117 -6.92 7.35 -0.41
C SER A 117 -8.15 6.43 -0.31
N LEU A 118 -9.11 6.73 0.56
CA LEU A 118 -10.27 5.88 0.80
C LEU A 118 -11.06 5.56 -0.48
N LEU A 119 -11.13 6.49 -1.44
CA LEU A 119 -11.85 6.28 -2.71
C LEU A 119 -11.23 5.18 -3.58
N GLY A 120 -9.91 4.95 -3.47
CA GLY A 120 -9.23 3.88 -4.20
C GLY A 120 -9.73 2.47 -3.87
N LEU A 121 -10.46 2.28 -2.74
CA LEU A 121 -11.11 1.02 -2.40
C LEU A 121 -12.17 0.59 -3.44
N GLU A 122 -12.72 1.53 -4.20
CA GLU A 122 -13.68 1.23 -5.28
C GLU A 122 -13.10 0.26 -6.30
N SER A 123 -11.80 0.35 -6.59
CA SER A 123 -11.13 -0.58 -7.51
C SER A 123 -11.22 -2.05 -7.07
N THR A 124 -11.27 -2.32 -5.76
CA THR A 124 -11.42 -3.68 -5.24
C THR A 124 -12.75 -4.31 -5.66
N THR A 125 -13.82 -3.53 -5.67
CA THR A 125 -15.14 -4.01 -6.16
C THR A 125 -15.12 -4.27 -7.67
N GLY A 126 -14.31 -3.53 -8.41
CA GLY A 126 -14.08 -3.75 -9.84
C GLY A 126 -13.38 -5.09 -10.12
N LEU A 127 -12.35 -5.41 -9.34
CA LEU A 127 -11.66 -6.71 -9.39
C LEU A 127 -12.63 -7.86 -9.11
N THR A 128 -13.41 -7.78 -8.02
CA THR A 128 -14.41 -8.80 -7.66
C THR A 128 -15.46 -8.98 -8.75
N ALA A 129 -15.95 -7.87 -9.32
CA ALA A 129 -16.96 -7.93 -10.37
C ALA A 129 -16.42 -8.55 -11.67
N GLU A 130 -15.14 -8.33 -12.01
CA GLU A 130 -14.54 -8.94 -13.20
C GLU A 130 -14.18 -10.42 -12.97
N ALA A 131 -13.74 -10.78 -11.77
CA ALA A 131 -13.53 -12.17 -11.39
C ALA A 131 -14.82 -12.98 -11.49
N LEU A 132 -15.92 -12.46 -10.94
CA LEU A 132 -17.24 -13.09 -11.02
C LEU A 132 -17.69 -13.26 -12.48
N LYS A 133 -17.49 -12.24 -13.32
CA LYS A 133 -17.78 -12.33 -14.76
C LYS A 133 -16.91 -13.38 -15.46
N SER A 134 -15.64 -13.51 -15.10
CA SER A 134 -14.72 -14.48 -15.72
C SER A 134 -15.08 -15.94 -15.39
N SER A 135 -15.78 -16.19 -14.30
CA SER A 135 -16.35 -17.51 -13.92
C SER A 135 -17.77 -17.74 -14.45
N ASN A 136 -18.25 -16.96 -15.41
CA ASN A 136 -19.65 -16.98 -15.88
C ASN A 136 -20.67 -16.76 -14.74
N TYR A 137 -20.31 -16.00 -13.72
CA TYR A 137 -21.12 -15.71 -12.52
C TYR A 137 -21.35 -16.92 -11.59
N GLU A 138 -20.50 -17.93 -11.67
CA GLU A 138 -20.64 -19.15 -10.86
C GLU A 138 -19.84 -19.08 -9.55
N GLU A 139 -18.64 -18.42 -9.57
CA GLU A 139 -17.71 -18.42 -8.44
C GLU A 139 -17.40 -16.99 -7.95
N TRP A 140 -17.49 -16.80 -6.65
CA TRP A 140 -17.12 -15.57 -5.99
C TRP A 140 -15.64 -15.57 -5.59
N ALA A 141 -14.93 -14.54 -5.97
CA ALA A 141 -13.57 -14.30 -5.49
C ALA A 141 -13.57 -13.22 -4.40
N GLY A 142 -13.00 -13.54 -3.25
CA GLY A 142 -12.82 -12.63 -2.14
C GLY A 142 -11.48 -11.88 -2.24
N TYR A 143 -11.51 -10.54 -2.30
CA TYR A 143 -10.32 -9.71 -2.31
C TYR A 143 -10.30 -8.75 -1.13
N ASN A 144 -9.16 -8.73 -0.41
CA ASN A 144 -8.91 -7.64 0.53
C ASN A 144 -8.38 -6.42 -0.23
N GLY A 145 -8.82 -5.24 0.18
CA GLY A 145 -8.33 -3.96 -0.32
C GLY A 145 -7.62 -3.16 0.75
N ALA A 146 -6.51 -2.52 0.42
CA ALA A 146 -5.81 -1.56 1.27
C ALA A 146 -5.45 -0.31 0.47
N ILE A 147 -5.49 0.87 1.11
CA ILE A 147 -5.21 2.13 0.41
C ILE A 147 -3.87 2.73 0.82
N ILE A 148 -3.30 3.48 -0.13
CA ILE A 148 -2.24 4.45 0.12
C ILE A 148 -2.85 5.85 0.11
N TYR A 149 -2.57 6.63 1.15
CA TYR A 149 -3.01 8.01 1.20
C TYR A 149 -2.24 8.85 0.17
N SER A 150 -2.94 9.44 -0.80
CA SER A 150 -2.34 10.26 -1.86
C SER A 150 -2.87 11.70 -1.94
N GLY A 151 -3.78 12.08 -1.06
CA GLY A 151 -4.54 13.33 -1.14
C GLY A 151 -3.74 14.65 -1.12
N ASN A 152 -2.42 14.60 -0.84
CA ASN A 152 -1.54 15.79 -0.86
C ASN A 152 -0.46 15.72 -1.93
N LEU A 153 -0.30 14.58 -2.59
CA LEU A 153 0.74 14.40 -3.60
C LEU A 153 0.28 14.84 -4.99
N GLN A 154 -1.02 15.14 -5.14
CA GLN A 154 -1.63 15.38 -6.44
C GLN A 154 -2.50 16.64 -6.43
N ASP A 155 -2.36 17.47 -7.46
CA ASP A 155 -3.23 18.63 -7.73
C ASP A 155 -4.60 18.23 -8.34
N ASN A 156 -5.04 17.01 -8.10
CA ASN A 156 -6.27 16.45 -8.65
C ASN A 156 -6.96 15.52 -7.65
N LYS A 157 -8.16 15.01 -7.99
CA LYS A 157 -8.95 14.08 -7.19
C LYS A 157 -9.28 12.80 -7.97
N ILE A 158 -8.35 12.40 -8.85
CA ILE A 158 -8.44 11.13 -9.59
C ILE A 158 -8.00 9.99 -8.67
N TYR A 159 -8.71 8.88 -8.72
CA TYR A 159 -8.45 7.69 -7.90
C TYR A 159 -8.68 6.40 -8.72
N PRO A 160 -8.11 5.27 -8.31
CA PRO A 160 -8.42 3.96 -8.87
C PRO A 160 -9.87 3.58 -8.62
N ASP A 161 -10.69 3.67 -9.65
CA ASP A 161 -12.10 3.35 -9.62
C ASP A 161 -12.39 1.90 -10.06
N LYS A 162 -13.67 1.58 -10.17
CA LYS A 162 -14.14 0.25 -10.58
C LYS A 162 -13.62 -0.17 -11.97
N ASP A 163 -13.49 0.78 -12.90
CA ASP A 163 -13.03 0.48 -14.26
C ASP A 163 -11.55 0.15 -14.28
N LEU A 164 -10.72 0.86 -13.51
CA LEU A 164 -9.31 0.49 -13.34
C LEU A 164 -9.16 -0.88 -12.67
N GLY A 165 -10.02 -1.20 -11.70
CA GLY A 165 -10.05 -2.52 -11.06
C GLY A 165 -10.36 -3.64 -12.06
N ARG A 166 -11.39 -3.50 -12.89
CA ARG A 166 -11.74 -4.44 -13.96
C ARG A 166 -10.60 -4.62 -14.97
N PHE A 167 -10.01 -3.52 -15.39
CA PHE A 167 -8.87 -3.53 -16.28
C PHE A 167 -7.68 -4.29 -15.66
N ALA A 168 -7.36 -4.03 -14.38
CA ALA A 168 -6.24 -4.65 -13.68
C ALA A 168 -6.40 -6.18 -13.57
N PHE A 169 -7.60 -6.69 -13.32
CA PHE A 169 -7.86 -8.12 -13.32
C PHE A 169 -7.44 -8.77 -14.64
N ASN A 170 -7.85 -8.17 -15.77
CA ASN A 170 -7.56 -8.68 -17.11
C ASN A 170 -6.09 -8.49 -17.56
N GLN A 171 -5.33 -7.60 -16.88
CA GLN A 171 -3.91 -7.35 -17.17
C GLN A 171 -2.95 -8.14 -16.29
N SER A 172 -3.48 -9.04 -15.45
CA SER A 172 -2.65 -9.83 -14.52
C SER A 172 -1.73 -10.78 -15.26
N ASP A 173 -0.44 -10.76 -14.90
CA ASP A 173 0.59 -11.68 -15.37
C ASP A 173 1.54 -12.06 -14.22
N ASN A 174 2.72 -12.60 -14.50
CA ASN A 174 3.69 -12.98 -13.50
C ASN A 174 4.85 -11.99 -13.33
N LYS A 175 4.71 -10.73 -13.79
CA LYS A 175 5.75 -9.70 -13.67
C LYS A 175 5.40 -8.70 -12.59
N LEU A 176 6.23 -8.62 -11.56
CA LEU A 176 6.12 -7.63 -10.50
C LEU A 176 7.20 -6.55 -10.69
N TYR A 177 6.76 -5.31 -10.86
CA TYR A 177 7.63 -4.15 -11.06
C TYR A 177 7.86 -3.41 -9.74
N SER A 178 9.00 -2.70 -9.62
CA SER A 178 9.29 -1.77 -8.52
C SER A 178 9.36 -0.32 -9.00
N GLY A 179 9.28 0.62 -8.06
CA GLY A 179 9.37 2.05 -8.30
C GLY A 179 8.02 2.78 -8.23
N GLN A 180 7.92 3.86 -9.00
CA GLN A 180 6.70 4.66 -9.12
C GLN A 180 5.74 4.01 -10.13
N VAL A 181 5.17 2.86 -9.78
CA VAL A 181 4.28 2.04 -10.62
C VAL A 181 3.11 1.53 -9.79
N GLY A 182 1.95 1.35 -10.40
CA GLY A 182 0.77 0.86 -9.68
C GLY A 182 0.45 1.68 -8.44
N ALA A 183 0.27 1.03 -7.30
CA ALA A 183 0.04 1.69 -6.02
C ALA A 183 1.22 2.59 -5.58
N GLY A 184 2.44 2.27 -6.03
CA GLY A 184 3.64 3.06 -5.74
C GLY A 184 3.59 4.48 -6.28
N LEU A 185 2.77 4.79 -7.30
CA LEU A 185 2.55 6.16 -7.79
C LEU A 185 1.95 7.09 -6.73
N ALA A 186 1.18 6.53 -5.81
CA ALA A 186 0.55 7.26 -4.71
C ALA A 186 1.45 7.38 -3.46
N ALA A 187 2.59 6.71 -3.46
CA ALA A 187 3.49 6.62 -2.32
C ALA A 187 4.70 7.55 -2.47
N SER A 188 5.14 8.16 -1.39
CA SER A 188 6.30 9.08 -1.38
C SER A 188 7.60 8.37 -1.77
N HIS A 189 7.73 7.08 -1.48
CA HIS A 189 8.90 6.26 -1.78
C HIS A 189 8.65 5.23 -2.88
N GLY A 190 7.40 5.05 -3.33
CA GLY A 190 7.06 4.07 -4.35
C GLY A 190 6.82 2.67 -3.77
N GLN A 191 6.99 1.65 -4.62
CA GLN A 191 6.92 0.25 -4.19
C GLN A 191 8.25 -0.47 -4.45
N GLY A 192 8.58 -1.39 -3.54
CA GLY A 192 9.75 -2.26 -3.62
C GLY A 192 9.37 -3.71 -3.36
N TRP A 193 10.16 -4.61 -3.90
CA TRP A 193 10.01 -6.03 -3.65
C TRP A 193 11.38 -6.69 -3.42
N SER A 194 11.36 -7.84 -2.75
CA SER A 194 12.49 -8.76 -2.65
C SER A 194 11.98 -10.19 -2.67
N TYR A 195 12.74 -11.09 -3.29
CA TYR A 195 12.41 -12.50 -3.43
C TYR A 195 13.59 -13.38 -3.06
N LYS A 196 13.31 -14.48 -2.38
CA LYS A 196 14.31 -15.51 -2.07
C LYS A 196 13.70 -16.91 -2.15
N ASN A 197 14.48 -17.84 -2.68
CA ASN A 197 14.20 -19.28 -2.58
C ASN A 197 15.16 -19.89 -1.55
N ILE A 198 14.61 -20.49 -0.51
CA ILE A 198 15.32 -21.08 0.62
C ILE A 198 15.01 -22.56 0.63
N ASP A 199 15.84 -23.36 -0.01
CA ASP A 199 15.67 -24.83 -0.11
C ASP A 199 14.26 -25.25 -0.59
N GLY A 200 13.74 -24.58 -1.60
CA GLY A 200 12.41 -24.80 -2.18
C GLY A 200 11.28 -24.00 -1.51
N ILE A 201 11.53 -23.39 -0.35
CA ILE A 201 10.60 -22.45 0.26
C ILE A 201 10.80 -21.08 -0.41
N LYS A 202 9.80 -20.65 -1.16
CA LYS A 202 9.80 -19.36 -1.87
C LYS A 202 9.19 -18.29 -0.99
N VAL A 203 9.88 -17.18 -0.85
CA VAL A 203 9.44 -16.01 -0.07
C VAL A 203 9.50 -14.77 -0.95
N LEU A 204 8.42 -14.03 -1.02
CA LEU A 204 8.33 -12.72 -1.68
C LEU A 204 7.84 -11.69 -0.67
N ALA A 205 8.51 -10.56 -0.55
CA ALA A 205 7.99 -9.38 0.12
C ALA A 205 7.71 -8.28 -0.90
N LEU A 206 6.54 -7.66 -0.81
CA LEU A 206 6.15 -6.46 -1.53
C LEU A 206 5.80 -5.37 -0.51
N VAL A 207 6.35 -4.19 -0.70
CA VAL A 207 6.15 -3.02 0.16
C VAL A 207 5.75 -1.82 -0.69
N VAL A 208 4.64 -1.19 -0.36
CA VAL A 208 4.28 0.14 -0.89
C VAL A 208 4.48 1.14 0.24
N ASN A 209 5.50 1.98 0.10
CA ASN A 209 6.03 2.79 1.19
C ASN A 209 5.65 4.27 1.06
N ASN A 210 4.71 4.69 1.88
CA ASN A 210 4.35 6.10 2.08
C ASN A 210 4.42 6.46 3.58
N ALA A 211 5.36 5.83 4.32
CA ALA A 211 5.51 6.02 5.76
C ALA A 211 5.82 7.46 6.15
N LEU A 212 5.44 7.82 7.38
CA LEU A 212 5.96 9.01 8.05
C LEU A 212 7.47 8.85 8.33
N GLY A 213 7.88 7.66 8.71
CA GLY A 213 9.26 7.37 9.13
C GLY A 213 10.28 7.40 8.00
N ILE A 214 11.52 7.54 8.40
CA ILE A 214 12.70 7.48 7.54
C ILE A 214 13.15 6.03 7.40
N VAL A 215 13.62 5.65 6.22
CA VAL A 215 14.18 4.31 5.98
C VAL A 215 15.63 4.25 6.43
N TYR A 216 15.97 3.20 7.17
CA TYR A 216 17.30 2.93 7.72
C TYR A 216 17.88 1.64 7.14
N LYS A 217 19.21 1.62 6.95
CA LYS A 217 20.03 0.44 6.73
C LYS A 217 21.19 0.46 7.73
N ASP A 218 21.38 -0.62 8.47
CA ASP A 218 22.46 -0.75 9.45
C ASP A 218 22.54 0.46 10.41
N ASN A 219 21.37 0.88 10.92
CA ASN A 219 21.19 2.06 11.78
C ASN A 219 21.54 3.43 11.14
N LYS A 220 21.80 3.48 9.85
CA LYS A 220 22.05 4.73 9.11
C LYS A 220 20.83 5.10 8.28
N PRO A 221 20.33 6.35 8.31
CA PRO A 221 19.27 6.78 7.42
C PRO A 221 19.78 6.75 5.97
N ILE A 222 19.01 6.10 5.08
CA ILE A 222 19.36 6.03 3.65
C ILE A 222 18.79 7.20 2.88
N HIS A 223 17.59 7.61 3.27
CA HIS A 223 16.90 8.72 2.62
C HIS A 223 16.42 9.69 3.69
N ASN A 224 17.07 10.84 3.74
CA ASN A 224 16.63 11.99 4.53
C ASN A 224 16.51 13.19 3.58
N PRO A 225 15.35 13.45 2.99
CA PRO A 225 15.16 14.60 2.10
C PRO A 225 15.18 15.94 2.83
N PHE A 226 15.15 15.92 4.18
CA PHE A 226 15.14 17.10 5.03
C PHE A 226 15.95 16.87 6.31
N ASP A 227 16.40 17.94 6.97
CA ASP A 227 16.84 17.86 8.35
C ASP A 227 15.77 17.12 9.17
N ALA A 228 16.16 16.09 9.91
CA ALA A 228 15.23 15.21 10.63
C ALA A 228 14.23 15.99 11.51
N LYS A 229 14.66 17.15 12.04
CA LYS A 229 13.84 18.04 12.87
C LYS A 229 12.77 18.77 12.06
N GLU A 230 13.08 19.26 10.86
CA GLU A 230 12.12 19.87 9.95
C GLU A 230 11.17 18.84 9.33
N TYR A 231 11.65 17.65 9.04
CA TYR A 231 10.84 16.57 8.50
C TYR A 231 9.67 16.22 9.42
N PHE A 232 9.91 16.06 10.73
CA PHE A 232 8.85 15.76 11.70
C PHE A 232 7.86 16.91 11.84
N LEU A 233 8.33 18.14 11.92
CA LEU A 233 7.46 19.31 12.12
C LEU A 233 6.54 19.62 10.93
N HIS A 234 6.97 19.33 9.70
CA HIS A 234 6.22 19.65 8.48
C HIS A 234 5.35 18.49 7.96
N LYS A 235 5.67 17.24 8.27
CA LYS A 235 4.94 16.08 7.77
C LYS A 235 3.90 15.48 8.71
N ILE A 236 3.86 15.88 9.98
CA ILE A 236 2.81 15.40 10.89
C ILE A 236 1.46 16.02 10.48
N LYS A 237 0.86 15.44 9.46
CA LYS A 237 -0.55 15.69 9.09
C LYS A 237 -1.30 14.40 9.31
N ILE A 238 -2.29 14.45 10.20
CA ILE A 238 -3.10 13.30 10.61
C ILE A 238 -3.64 12.53 9.39
N GLY A 239 -3.46 11.22 9.37
CA GLY A 239 -4.02 10.32 8.36
C GLY A 239 -3.41 10.42 6.94
N LYS A 240 -2.13 10.84 6.83
CA LYS A 240 -1.50 11.13 5.53
C LYS A 240 -0.36 10.20 5.13
N ASN A 241 -0.06 9.23 5.96
CA ASN A 241 1.02 8.29 5.77
C ASN A 241 0.47 6.87 5.81
N THR A 242 1.14 5.95 5.15
CA THR A 242 0.67 4.57 5.06
C THR A 242 1.79 3.68 4.53
N THR A 243 1.99 2.53 5.15
CA THR A 243 2.82 1.48 4.57
C THR A 243 2.00 0.21 4.44
N ILE A 244 1.87 -0.30 3.22
CA ILE A 244 1.20 -1.57 2.98
C ILE A 244 2.25 -2.61 2.62
N ILE A 245 2.22 -3.72 3.35
CA ILE A 245 3.19 -4.80 3.23
C ILE A 245 2.46 -6.12 2.95
N VAL A 246 2.97 -6.87 1.99
CA VAL A 246 2.54 -8.24 1.70
C VAL A 246 3.77 -9.13 1.70
N VAL A 247 3.80 -10.11 2.58
CA VAL A 247 4.80 -11.20 2.54
C VAL A 247 4.09 -12.48 2.13
N LEU A 248 4.52 -13.05 1.02
CA LEU A 248 3.98 -14.25 0.42
C LEU A 248 4.96 -15.40 0.54
N ILE A 249 4.49 -16.56 1.00
CA ILE A 249 5.28 -17.80 1.10
C ILE A 249 4.53 -18.96 0.45
N ASN A 250 5.26 -19.90 -0.16
CA ASN A 250 4.64 -21.09 -0.74
C ASN A 250 4.44 -22.23 0.26
N LEU A 251 5.08 -22.18 1.44
CA LEU A 251 4.96 -23.17 2.50
C LEU A 251 3.54 -23.17 3.08
N TYR A 252 2.97 -24.34 3.33
CA TYR A 252 1.76 -24.46 4.13
C TYR A 252 2.05 -24.01 5.57
N LEU A 253 1.37 -22.96 5.99
CA LEU A 253 1.37 -22.44 7.35
C LEU A 253 -0.07 -22.36 7.85
N ASP A 254 -0.32 -22.75 9.08
CA ASP A 254 -1.63 -22.56 9.70
C ASP A 254 -1.82 -21.09 10.15
N ASN A 255 -2.94 -20.80 10.80
CA ASN A 255 -3.24 -19.43 11.22
C ASN A 255 -2.30 -18.93 12.31
N ASP A 256 -1.92 -19.81 13.23
CA ASP A 256 -1.02 -19.47 14.34
C ASP A 256 0.40 -19.24 13.84
N ASP A 257 0.86 -20.06 12.91
CA ASP A 257 2.13 -19.90 12.22
C ASP A 257 2.20 -18.55 11.47
N LEU A 258 1.17 -18.23 10.69
CA LEU A 258 1.10 -16.94 9.95
C LEU A 258 1.06 -15.76 10.89
N LYS A 259 0.32 -15.85 12.00
CA LYS A 259 0.27 -14.82 13.03
C LYS A 259 1.63 -14.63 13.69
N GLN A 260 2.29 -15.73 14.10
CA GLN A 260 3.60 -15.67 14.73
C GLN A 260 4.66 -15.10 13.77
N MET A 261 4.63 -15.52 12.51
CA MET A 261 5.48 -14.95 11.46
C MET A 261 5.24 -13.44 11.30
N ASN A 262 3.98 -13.01 11.22
CA ASN A 262 3.64 -11.59 11.11
C ASN A 262 4.21 -10.77 12.28
N GLN A 263 4.03 -11.24 13.52
CA GLN A 263 4.50 -10.57 14.73
C GLN A 263 6.03 -10.42 14.73
N GLN A 264 6.76 -11.46 14.35
CA GLN A 264 8.22 -11.41 14.26
C GLN A 264 8.70 -10.44 13.16
N LEU A 265 8.08 -10.48 11.99
CA LEU A 265 8.42 -9.61 10.88
C LEU A 265 8.10 -8.12 11.15
N ASN A 266 7.10 -7.82 11.98
CA ASN A 266 6.79 -6.46 12.40
C ASN A 266 7.97 -5.78 13.14
N VAL A 267 8.76 -6.53 13.90
CA VAL A 267 9.98 -6.01 14.54
C VAL A 267 10.97 -5.51 13.48
N SER A 268 11.14 -6.27 12.42
CA SER A 268 12.04 -5.93 11.30
C SER A 268 11.62 -4.67 10.56
N ILE A 269 10.32 -4.40 10.47
CA ILE A 269 9.81 -3.15 9.87
C ILE A 269 10.23 -1.97 10.75
N GLY A 270 10.02 -2.04 12.07
CA GLY A 270 10.42 -1.01 13.02
C GLY A 270 11.92 -0.76 13.09
N GLU A 271 12.75 -1.76 12.73
CA GLU A 271 14.20 -1.58 12.55
C GLU A 271 14.54 -0.81 11.28
N SER A 272 13.73 -0.95 10.23
CA SER A 272 13.97 -0.40 8.90
C SER A 272 13.27 0.94 8.64
N ILE A 273 12.13 1.22 9.29
CA ILE A 273 11.35 2.46 9.15
C ILE A 273 11.15 3.06 10.54
N ARG A 274 11.61 4.29 10.76
CA ARG A 274 11.54 4.93 12.10
C ARG A 274 11.05 6.38 12.00
N PRO A 275 9.96 6.76 12.73
CA PRO A 275 9.04 5.89 13.45
C PRO A 275 8.16 5.07 12.50
N PHE A 276 7.56 3.98 13.00
CA PHE A 276 6.62 3.13 12.29
C PHE A 276 5.36 2.89 13.16
N ASN A 277 4.24 2.56 12.54
CA ASN A 277 2.95 2.33 13.22
C ASN A 277 2.47 3.54 14.05
N THR A 278 2.69 4.77 13.57
CA THR A 278 2.28 5.97 14.32
C THR A 278 0.77 6.20 14.26
N LEU A 279 0.28 7.09 15.11
CA LEU A 279 -1.14 7.50 15.11
C LEU A 279 -1.61 8.12 13.79
N THR A 280 -0.68 8.54 12.93
CA THR A 280 -0.97 9.19 11.65
C THR A 280 -0.80 8.28 10.45
N ASP A 281 -0.28 7.07 10.66
CA ASP A 281 -0.10 6.06 9.62
C ASP A 281 -1.35 5.19 9.45
N GLY A 282 -1.53 4.64 8.26
CA GLY A 282 -2.58 3.67 7.94
C GLY A 282 -2.01 2.28 7.68
N ASP A 283 -0.98 1.87 8.44
CA ASP A 283 -0.17 0.71 8.16
C ASP A 283 -0.93 -0.61 8.27
N ILE A 284 -0.79 -1.46 7.25
CA ILE A 284 -1.38 -2.79 7.19
C ILE A 284 -0.34 -3.79 6.69
N PHE A 285 -0.24 -4.91 7.40
CA PHE A 285 0.69 -5.98 7.07
C PHE A 285 -0.04 -7.30 6.86
N TYR A 286 0.11 -7.88 5.67
CA TYR A 286 -0.40 -9.18 5.28
C TYR A 286 0.73 -10.21 5.23
N THR A 287 0.59 -11.34 5.95
CA THR A 287 1.37 -12.55 5.73
C THR A 287 0.50 -13.60 5.08
N CYS A 288 0.95 -14.12 3.94
CA CYS A 288 0.14 -14.95 3.04
C CYS A 288 0.85 -16.26 2.71
N SER A 289 0.12 -17.36 2.74
CA SER A 289 0.60 -18.65 2.27
C SER A 289 -0.21 -19.11 1.05
N THR A 290 0.48 -19.55 -0.02
CA THR A 290 -0.17 -20.22 -1.15
C THR A 290 -0.48 -21.70 -0.84
N MET A 291 -0.04 -22.21 0.31
CA MET A 291 -0.28 -23.59 0.79
C MET A 291 0.22 -24.72 -0.15
N LYS A 292 1.10 -24.41 -1.10
CA LYS A 292 1.54 -25.37 -2.15
C LYS A 292 2.61 -26.35 -1.68
N LEU A 293 3.51 -25.90 -0.82
CA LEU A 293 4.58 -26.73 -0.30
C LEU A 293 4.20 -27.25 1.09
N LYS A 294 3.99 -28.55 1.20
CA LYS A 294 3.79 -29.25 2.48
C LYS A 294 5.14 -29.76 2.96
N ARG A 295 5.69 -29.13 3.97
CA ARG A 295 6.94 -29.57 4.63
C ARG A 295 6.83 -29.30 6.12
N ASN A 296 7.04 -30.32 6.92
CA ASN A 296 7.13 -30.19 8.37
C ASN A 296 8.48 -29.60 8.73
N LEU A 297 8.47 -28.47 9.43
CA LEU A 297 9.66 -27.80 9.94
C LEU A 297 9.75 -28.01 11.44
N THR A 298 10.95 -28.33 11.92
CA THR A 298 11.28 -28.26 13.34
C THR A 298 11.19 -26.82 13.83
N MET A 299 11.10 -26.61 15.14
CA MET A 299 11.12 -25.26 15.74
C MET A 299 12.36 -24.46 15.31
N HIS A 300 13.54 -25.10 15.27
CA HIS A 300 14.78 -24.46 14.85
C HIS A 300 14.76 -24.01 13.38
N GLU A 301 14.21 -24.84 12.48
CA GLU A 301 14.05 -24.48 11.06
C GLU A 301 13.05 -23.36 10.88
N ARG A 302 11.96 -23.32 11.67
CA ARG A 302 10.99 -22.20 11.64
C ARG A 302 11.63 -20.89 12.07
N ILE A 303 12.42 -20.86 13.15
CA ILE A 303 13.13 -19.68 13.62
C ILE A 303 14.06 -19.16 12.53
N LYS A 304 14.84 -20.03 11.89
CA LYS A 304 15.73 -19.67 10.78
C LYS A 304 14.96 -19.14 9.57
N LEU A 305 13.83 -19.79 9.22
CA LEU A 305 12.99 -19.35 8.11
C LEU A 305 12.44 -17.94 8.35
N TYR A 306 11.93 -17.66 9.54
CA TYR A 306 11.36 -16.35 9.87
C TYR A 306 12.43 -15.25 9.91
N ASP A 307 13.65 -15.57 10.34
CA ASP A 307 14.80 -14.66 10.23
C ASP A 307 15.14 -14.35 8.76
N GLU A 308 15.15 -15.37 7.89
CA GLU A 308 15.33 -15.16 6.45
C GLU A 308 14.19 -14.34 5.81
N CYS A 309 12.95 -14.57 6.22
CA CYS A 309 11.81 -13.75 5.80
C CYS A 309 11.96 -12.28 6.25
N SER A 310 12.53 -12.07 7.46
CA SER A 310 12.85 -10.72 7.96
C SER A 310 13.87 -10.01 7.07
N LYS A 311 14.90 -10.71 6.60
CA LYS A 311 15.91 -10.17 5.68
C LYS A 311 15.27 -9.80 4.33
N VAL A 312 14.45 -10.70 3.77
CA VAL A 312 13.70 -10.44 2.52
C VAL A 312 12.81 -9.20 2.66
N LEU A 313 12.12 -9.04 3.79
CA LEU A 313 11.29 -7.87 4.05
C LEU A 313 12.10 -6.59 4.16
N LYS A 314 13.22 -6.61 4.89
CA LYS A 314 14.15 -5.44 4.99
C LYS A 314 14.66 -5.03 3.61
N ASP A 315 15.05 -5.98 2.77
CA ASP A 315 15.49 -5.71 1.39
C ASP A 315 14.37 -5.10 0.54
N ALA A 316 13.12 -5.59 0.67
CA ALA A 316 11.98 -5.00 -0.02
C ALA A 316 11.71 -3.55 0.41
N ILE A 317 11.85 -3.23 1.72
CA ILE A 317 11.74 -1.87 2.23
C ILE A 317 12.85 -1.00 1.64
N LEU A 318 14.11 -1.47 1.64
CA LEU A 318 15.22 -0.76 1.05
C LEU A 318 15.02 -0.45 -0.43
N ASN A 319 14.48 -1.40 -1.18
CA ASN A 319 14.19 -1.26 -2.60
C ASN A 319 13.08 -0.24 -2.92
N THR A 320 12.37 0.28 -1.92
CA THR A 320 11.45 1.42 -2.12
C THR A 320 12.18 2.76 -2.24
N VAL A 321 13.41 2.88 -1.72
CA VAL A 321 14.17 4.14 -1.63
C VAL A 321 15.48 4.11 -2.40
N LEU A 322 16.00 2.92 -2.72
CA LEU A 322 17.20 2.78 -3.51
C LEU A 322 16.92 3.21 -4.93
N ASP A 323 17.53 4.32 -5.29
CA ASP A 323 17.71 4.78 -6.66
C ASP A 323 16.49 5.39 -7.38
N LYS A 324 16.05 6.56 -6.89
CA LYS A 324 15.15 7.42 -7.70
C LYS A 324 15.76 7.82 -9.06
N SER A 325 17.10 7.77 -9.22
CA SER A 325 17.78 8.05 -10.48
C SER A 325 17.58 6.96 -11.53
N LEU A 326 17.21 5.73 -11.12
CA LEU A 326 16.92 4.62 -12.02
C LEU A 326 15.47 4.63 -12.54
N PHE A 327 14.62 5.53 -12.03
CA PHE A 327 13.20 5.61 -12.38
C PHE A 327 12.85 6.78 -13.32
N ASN A 328 13.85 7.58 -13.71
CA ASN A 328 13.72 8.66 -14.70
C ASN A 328 14.10 8.20 -16.10
#